data_0411c7cf0051bd5104ad010ad57f0897
#
_entry.id   0411c7cf0051bd5104ad010ad57f0897
#
_cell.length_a   1.000
_cell.length_b   1.000
_cell.length_c   1.000
_cell.angle_alpha   90.00
_cell.angle_beta   90.00
_cell.angle_gamma   90.00
#
_symmetry.space_group_name_H-M   'P 1'
#
loop_
_entity.id
_entity.type
_entity.pdbx_description
1 polymer ?
#
loop_
_entity_poly.entity_id
_entity_poly.type
_entity_poly.pdbx_seq_one_letter_code
_entity_poly.pdbx_strand_id
1 'polypeptide(L)'
;MTKRRYSPEEIISKLREAEVLLSQGKTVVEAARKLGIAEQTYYRWKKEYGGLDKTQARKLKDLEKENLQLKKLVADLSLDNAILKEVLSKK
;
A
#
# COMPACT_ATOMS: atom_id res chain seq x y z
N MET A 1 14.49 13.71 7.47
CA MET A 1 13.23 13.37 8.12
C MET A 1 12.72 12.02 7.67
N THR A 2 12.52 11.12 8.62
CA THR A 2 11.94 9.83 8.32
C THR A 2 10.44 9.99 8.05
N LYS A 3 10.01 9.52 6.89
CA LYS A 3 8.57 9.46 6.60
C LYS A 3 7.93 8.42 7.49
N ARG A 4 6.94 8.84 8.26
CA ARG A 4 6.17 7.90 9.05
C ARG A 4 5.36 7.01 8.12
N ARG A 5 5.44 5.70 8.37
CA ARG A 5 4.61 4.73 7.66
C ARG A 5 3.35 4.47 8.47
N TYR A 6 2.22 4.48 7.77
CA TYR A 6 0.92 4.22 8.39
C TYR A 6 0.46 2.82 8.03
N SER A 7 -0.10 2.13 9.02
CA SER A 7 -0.72 0.83 8.77
C SER A 7 -2.04 1.03 7.99
N PRO A 8 -2.54 -0.01 7.30
CA PRO A 8 -3.82 0.10 6.62
C PRO A 8 -4.96 0.55 7.53
N GLU A 9 -4.99 0.06 8.77
CA GLU A 9 -6.01 0.45 9.76
C GLU A 9 -5.90 1.93 10.12
N GLU A 10 -4.68 2.44 10.26
CA GLU A 10 -4.44 3.86 10.54
C GLU A 10 -4.92 4.72 9.37
N ILE A 11 -4.65 4.30 8.15
CA ILE A 11 -5.08 5.01 6.94
C ILE A 11 -6.61 5.10 6.89
N ILE A 12 -7.30 3.99 7.12
CA ILE A 12 -8.77 3.97 7.14
C ILE A 12 -9.31 4.88 8.24
N SER A 13 -8.72 4.84 9.44
CA SER A 13 -9.13 5.71 10.55
C SER A 13 -8.97 7.18 10.18
N LYS A 14 -7.85 7.55 9.58
CA LYS A 14 -7.60 8.93 9.16
C LYS A 14 -8.55 9.38 8.05
N LEU A 15 -8.87 8.50 7.10
CA LEU A 15 -9.82 8.82 6.04
C LEU A 15 -11.22 9.08 6.63
N ARG A 16 -11.63 8.32 7.63
CA ARG A 16 -12.92 8.54 8.32
C ARG A 16 -12.92 9.86 9.07
N GLU A 17 -11.83 10.19 9.75
CA GLU A 17 -11.70 11.50 10.42
C GLU A 17 -11.79 12.63 9.40
N ALA A 18 -11.14 12.47 8.23
CA ALA A 18 -11.22 13.45 7.17
C ALA A 18 -12.65 13.63 6.67
N GLU A 19 -13.41 12.56 6.51
CA GLU A 19 -14.81 12.63 6.10
C GLU A 19 -15.64 13.43 7.11
N VAL A 20 -15.42 13.21 8.41
CA VAL A 20 -16.11 13.96 9.46
C VAL A 20 -15.76 15.44 9.37
N LEU A 21 -14.48 15.78 9.21
CA LEU A 21 -14.04 17.16 9.09
C LEU A 21 -14.63 17.85 7.86
N LEU A 22 -14.66 17.15 6.73
CA LEU A 22 -15.27 17.68 5.51
C LEU A 22 -16.78 17.89 5.67
N SER A 23 -17.47 17.01 6.38
CA SER A 23 -18.90 17.17 6.67
C SER A 23 -19.18 18.36 7.57
N GLN A 24 -18.19 18.78 8.36
CA GLN A 24 -18.28 19.97 9.22
C GLN A 24 -17.93 21.27 8.48
N GLY A 25 -17.72 21.19 7.18
CA GLY A 25 -17.41 22.37 6.37
C GLY A 25 -15.94 22.68 6.21
N LYS A 26 -15.03 21.82 6.70
CA LYS A 26 -13.60 22.01 6.53
C LYS A 26 -13.19 21.69 5.08
N THR A 27 -12.12 22.34 4.62
CA THR A 27 -11.54 22.03 3.32
C THR A 27 -10.62 20.83 3.41
N VAL A 28 -10.30 20.22 2.25
CA VAL A 28 -9.33 19.12 2.20
C VAL A 28 -7.99 19.52 2.77
N VAL A 29 -7.54 20.74 2.47
CA VAL A 29 -6.27 21.28 3.00
C VAL A 29 -6.30 21.32 4.53
N GLU A 30 -7.39 21.83 5.09
CA GLU A 30 -7.55 21.91 6.56
C GLU A 30 -7.60 20.53 7.20
N ALA A 31 -8.36 19.60 6.59
CA ALA A 31 -8.47 18.24 7.09
C ALA A 31 -7.12 17.54 7.07
N ALA A 32 -6.39 17.61 5.97
CA ALA A 32 -5.07 16.98 5.84
C ALA A 32 -4.08 17.55 6.86
N ARG A 33 -4.10 18.87 7.05
CA ARG A 33 -3.25 19.53 8.05
C ARG A 33 -3.56 19.01 9.45
N LYS A 34 -4.84 18.90 9.77
CA LYS A 34 -5.27 18.42 11.09
C LYS A 34 -4.88 16.98 11.33
N LEU A 35 -4.87 16.17 10.28
CA LEU A 35 -4.46 14.76 10.36
C LEU A 35 -2.93 14.57 10.29
N GLY A 36 -2.21 15.64 10.01
CA GLY A 36 -0.74 15.59 9.91
C GLY A 36 -0.22 14.94 8.65
N ILE A 37 -0.97 15.02 7.56
CA ILE A 37 -0.59 14.44 6.27
C ILE A 37 -0.62 15.51 5.17
N ALA A 38 0.06 15.22 4.06
CA ALA A 38 0.00 16.08 2.89
C ALA A 38 -1.33 15.89 2.15
N GLU A 39 -1.78 16.93 1.47
CA GLU A 39 -3.01 16.86 0.66
C GLU A 39 -2.92 15.74 -0.39
N GLN A 40 -1.77 15.62 -1.05
CA GLN A 40 -1.53 14.56 -2.03
C GLN A 40 -1.65 13.17 -1.42
N THR A 41 -1.17 13.01 -0.18
CA THR A 41 -1.29 11.75 0.56
C THR A 41 -2.75 11.41 0.81
N TYR A 42 -3.55 12.41 1.19
CA TYR A 42 -4.99 12.22 1.40
C TYR A 42 -5.67 11.69 0.12
N TYR A 43 -5.41 12.31 -1.03
CA TYR A 43 -6.02 11.89 -2.29
C TYR A 43 -5.57 10.49 -2.71
N ARG A 44 -4.29 10.17 -2.51
CA ARG A 44 -3.77 8.83 -2.78
C ARG A 44 -4.46 7.78 -1.91
N TRP A 45 -4.59 8.06 -0.62
CA TRP A 45 -5.25 7.15 0.32
C TRP A 45 -6.73 6.97 -0.02
N LYS A 46 -7.39 8.04 -0.38
CA LYS A 46 -8.80 7.99 -0.78
C LYS A 46 -8.99 7.10 -2.00
N LYS A 47 -8.09 7.17 -2.95
CA LYS A 47 -8.13 6.33 -4.15
C LYS A 47 -7.87 4.86 -3.81
N GLU A 48 -6.88 4.59 -2.97
CA GLU A 48 -6.47 3.22 -2.64
C GLU A 48 -7.36 2.54 -1.61
N TYR A 49 -7.83 3.28 -0.61
CA TYR A 49 -8.50 2.71 0.55
C TYR A 49 -9.90 3.26 0.80
N GLY A 50 -10.36 4.23 0.02
CA GLY A 50 -11.58 4.96 0.31
C GLY A 50 -12.86 4.12 0.41
N GLY A 51 -12.92 3.00 -0.27
CA GLY A 51 -14.06 2.10 -0.22
C GLY A 51 -13.86 0.89 0.68
N LEU A 52 -12.76 0.83 1.44
CA LEU A 52 -12.40 -0.36 2.21
C LEU A 52 -12.61 -0.14 3.70
N ASP A 53 -12.99 -1.19 4.41
CA ASP A 53 -12.93 -1.19 5.87
C ASP A 53 -11.52 -1.65 6.31
N LYS A 54 -11.27 -1.65 7.64
CA LYS A 54 -9.95 -2.00 8.18
C LYS A 54 -9.52 -3.43 7.83
N THR A 55 -10.48 -4.35 7.85
CA THR A 55 -10.21 -5.76 7.54
C THR A 55 -9.82 -5.93 6.08
N GLN A 56 -10.55 -5.27 5.19
CA GLN A 56 -10.27 -5.32 3.75
C GLN A 56 -8.92 -4.67 3.42
N ALA A 57 -8.60 -3.56 4.08
CA ALA A 57 -7.32 -2.88 3.89
C ALA A 57 -6.15 -3.76 4.31
N ARG A 58 -6.27 -4.45 5.42
CA ARG A 58 -5.26 -5.41 5.90
C ARG A 58 -5.08 -6.55 4.92
N LYS A 59 -6.20 -7.12 4.44
CA LYS A 59 -6.18 -8.21 3.48
C LYS A 59 -5.49 -7.79 2.18
N LEU A 60 -5.77 -6.57 1.69
CA LEU A 60 -5.11 -6.05 0.51
C LEU A 60 -3.59 -5.97 0.70
N LYS A 61 -3.17 -5.46 1.86
CA LYS A 61 -1.75 -5.37 2.19
C LYS A 61 -1.08 -6.74 2.21
N ASP A 62 -1.74 -7.72 2.82
CA ASP A 62 -1.23 -9.09 2.89
C ASP A 62 -1.11 -9.71 1.50
N LEU A 63 -2.11 -9.48 0.64
CA LEU A 63 -2.09 -9.97 -0.73
C LEU A 63 -0.97 -9.32 -1.55
N GLU A 64 -0.71 -8.04 -1.36
CA GLU A 64 0.40 -7.34 -2.02
C GLU A 64 1.74 -7.94 -1.59
N LYS A 65 1.90 -8.22 -0.31
CA LYS A 65 3.10 -8.84 0.24
C LYS A 65 3.31 -10.24 -0.33
N GLU A 66 2.27 -11.06 -0.36
CA GLU A 66 2.31 -12.39 -0.93
C GLU A 66 2.67 -12.34 -2.42
N ASN A 67 2.09 -11.39 -3.15
CA ASN A 67 2.37 -11.22 -4.57
C ASN A 67 3.84 -10.91 -4.82
N LEU A 68 4.44 -10.03 -4.00
CA LEU A 68 5.86 -9.71 -4.10
C LEU A 68 6.73 -10.94 -3.81
N GLN A 69 6.37 -11.73 -2.80
CA GLN A 69 7.08 -12.95 -2.46
C GLN A 69 7.01 -13.98 -3.59
N LEU A 70 5.83 -14.14 -4.18
CA LEU A 70 5.63 -15.04 -5.32
C LEU A 70 6.43 -14.62 -6.54
N LYS A 71 6.45 -13.33 -6.84
CA LYS A 71 7.25 -12.79 -7.95
C LYS A 71 8.73 -13.06 -7.76
N LYS A 72 9.23 -12.89 -6.54
CA LYS A 72 10.62 -13.17 -6.22
C LYS A 72 10.93 -14.65 -6.39
N LEU A 73 10.06 -15.52 -5.88
CA LEU A 73 10.23 -16.97 -6.00
C LEU A 73 10.27 -17.40 -7.46
N VAL A 74 9.36 -16.87 -8.28
CA VAL A 74 9.32 -17.19 -9.72
C VAL A 74 10.61 -16.71 -10.39
N ALA A 75 11.10 -15.53 -10.05
CA ALA A 75 12.35 -15.00 -10.62
C ALA A 75 13.54 -15.89 -10.24
N ASP A 76 13.63 -16.32 -8.97
CA ASP A 76 14.71 -17.17 -8.49
C ASP A 76 14.66 -18.54 -9.19
N LEU A 77 13.48 -19.13 -9.32
CA LEU A 77 13.30 -20.40 -10.02
C LEU A 77 13.66 -20.30 -11.50
N SER A 78 13.30 -19.20 -12.15
CA SER A 78 13.63 -18.97 -13.54
C SER A 78 15.13 -18.85 -13.75
N LEU A 79 15.82 -18.15 -12.85
CA LEU A 79 17.27 -18.03 -12.89
C LEU A 79 17.95 -19.39 -12.70
N ASP A 80 17.53 -20.17 -11.70
CA ASP A 80 18.07 -21.50 -11.42
C ASP A 80 17.88 -22.40 -12.64
N ASN A 81 16.72 -22.33 -13.27
CA ASN A 81 16.40 -23.11 -14.45
C ASN A 81 17.30 -22.73 -15.63
N ALA A 82 17.58 -21.44 -15.83
CA ALA A 82 18.46 -20.95 -16.88
C ALA A 82 19.90 -21.44 -16.64
N ILE A 83 20.39 -21.35 -15.40
CA ILE A 83 21.72 -21.85 -15.02
C ILE A 83 21.82 -23.35 -15.29
N LEU A 84 20.82 -24.11 -14.89
CA LEU A 84 20.80 -25.55 -15.08
C LEU A 84 20.85 -25.92 -16.57
N LYS A 85 20.08 -25.22 -17.38
CA LYS A 85 20.09 -25.43 -18.83
C LYS A 85 21.45 -25.15 -19.44
N GLU A 86 22.12 -24.09 -18.99
CA GLU A 86 23.46 -23.73 -19.45
C GLU A 86 24.46 -24.82 -19.09
N VAL A 87 24.43 -25.32 -17.85
CA VAL A 87 25.31 -26.40 -17.41
C VAL A 87 25.10 -27.66 -18.24
N LEU A 88 23.83 -28.02 -18.50
CA LEU A 88 23.49 -29.21 -19.28
C LEU A 88 23.89 -29.10 -20.76
N SER A 89 23.94 -27.87 -21.29
CA SER A 89 24.32 -27.64 -22.69
C SER A 89 25.82 -27.64 -22.91
N LYS A 90 26.62 -27.46 -21.85
CA LYS A 90 28.10 -27.46 -21.90
C LYS A 90 28.64 -28.85 -21.69
N LYS A 91 28.54 -29.69 -22.67
CA LYS A 91 29.20 -30.99 -22.61
C LYS A 91 30.47 -30.99 -23.41
#